data_f567a79d6f98d212109efc545d16df3a
#
_entry.id   f567a79d6f98d212109efc545d16df3a
#
_cell.length_a   1.000
_cell.length_b   1.000
_cell.length_c   1.000
_cell.angle_alpha   90.00
_cell.angle_beta   90.00
_cell.angle_gamma   90.00
#
_symmetry.space_group_name_H-M   'P 1'
#
loop_
_entity.id
_entity.type
_entity.pdbx_description
1 polymer ?
#
loop_
_entity_poly.entity_id
_entity_poly.type
_entity_poly.pdbx_seq_one_letter_code
_entity_poly.pdbx_strand_id
1 'polypeptide(L)'
;MLNGDMDASGETTVTEETLAQCTSRRSLLYDKNGEEHYNLISALHKSMRNSDPDAAVYWLARMLEAGEDPLYVARRVVRFASEDVGLADPRALELAVAAYQACHFNGMPECTVNLTQAVVYLSLAPKSNAMEVAYNEAKKDALEQLDEPVPLVIRNAPTRLMQELDYGKGYQYAHDTKEKMARMQCLPDSLAGREYYRPTNEGVEGRFRSRLEAIKAWKAGRAPSPRGEKEAPQGGEQR
;
A
#
# COMPACT_ATOMS: atom_id res chain seq x y z
N MET A 1 -17.63 23.15 23.14
CA MET A 1 -17.98 24.15 24.16
C MET A 1 -19.41 23.90 24.57
N LEU A 2 -19.67 23.70 25.88
CA LEU A 2 -21.01 23.63 26.42
C LEU A 2 -21.55 25.05 26.43
N ASN A 3 -22.49 25.38 25.55
CA ASN A 3 -23.26 26.62 25.63
C ASN A 3 -24.36 26.41 26.67
N GLY A 4 -24.08 26.73 27.93
CA GLY A 4 -25.10 26.90 28.94
C GLY A 4 -25.57 28.37 28.90
N ASP A 5 -26.82 28.62 29.20
CA ASP A 5 -27.31 29.98 29.39
C ASP A 5 -26.62 30.61 30.61
N MET A 6 -25.91 31.69 30.37
CA MET A 6 -25.21 32.47 31.43
C MET A 6 -26.20 33.44 32.06
N ASP A 7 -26.42 33.29 33.35
CA ASP A 7 -27.28 34.20 34.10
C ASP A 7 -26.63 35.57 34.39
N ALA A 8 -27.38 36.49 34.95
CA ALA A 8 -26.90 37.84 35.26
C ALA A 8 -25.79 37.86 36.33
N SER A 9 -25.51 36.77 37.02
CA SER A 9 -24.44 36.62 38.00
C SER A 9 -23.14 35.99 37.39
N GLY A 10 -23.16 35.60 36.10
CA GLY A 10 -22.04 34.98 35.42
C GLY A 10 -21.91 33.47 35.68
N GLU A 11 -22.88 32.85 36.33
CA GLU A 11 -22.95 31.41 36.51
C GLU A 11 -23.58 30.74 35.29
N THR A 12 -22.95 29.67 34.80
CA THR A 12 -23.45 28.87 33.70
C THR A 12 -24.17 27.65 34.28
N THR A 13 -25.50 27.60 34.18
CA THR A 13 -26.27 26.46 34.62
C THR A 13 -26.36 25.43 33.48
N VAL A 14 -25.82 24.26 33.74
CA VAL A 14 -25.95 23.09 32.81
C VAL A 14 -27.15 22.27 33.27
N THR A 15 -28.25 22.34 32.52
CA THR A 15 -29.48 21.57 32.81
C THR A 15 -29.34 20.15 32.26
N GLU A 16 -30.15 19.23 32.82
CA GLU A 16 -30.25 17.83 32.27
C GLU A 16 -30.63 17.82 30.79
N GLU A 17 -31.45 18.80 30.35
CA GLU A 17 -31.83 18.93 28.94
C GLU A 17 -30.64 19.34 28.05
N THR A 18 -29.79 20.28 28.54
CA THR A 18 -28.56 20.70 27.85
C THR A 18 -27.55 19.57 27.78
N LEU A 19 -27.40 18.77 28.86
CA LEU A 19 -26.59 17.57 28.90
C LEU A 19 -27.14 16.50 27.95
N ALA A 20 -28.44 16.24 27.94
CA ALA A 20 -29.09 15.29 27.06
C ALA A 20 -28.94 15.67 25.58
N GLN A 21 -29.06 16.97 25.24
CA GLN A 21 -28.84 17.45 23.87
C GLN A 21 -27.38 17.35 23.45
N CYS A 22 -26.43 17.58 24.35
CA CYS A 22 -25.00 17.45 24.05
C CYS A 22 -24.54 15.98 23.98
N THR A 23 -25.11 15.09 24.82
CA THR A 23 -24.78 13.67 24.85
C THR A 23 -25.55 12.88 23.79
N SER A 24 -26.83 13.19 23.54
CA SER A 24 -27.64 12.46 22.55
C SER A 24 -27.17 12.68 21.12
N ARG A 25 -26.64 13.85 20.76
CA ARG A 25 -26.06 14.09 19.43
C ARG A 25 -24.76 13.30 19.19
N ARG A 26 -23.99 12.97 20.25
CA ARG A 26 -22.73 12.19 20.11
C ARG A 26 -22.89 10.70 20.37
N SER A 27 -23.77 10.29 21.30
CA SER A 27 -23.84 8.86 21.70
C SER A 27 -24.80 8.01 20.86
N LEU A 28 -25.77 8.62 20.19
CA LEU A 28 -26.77 7.88 19.37
C LEU A 28 -26.28 7.57 17.95
N LEU A 29 -25.14 8.10 17.51
CA LEU A 29 -24.71 8.03 16.12
C LEU A 29 -23.41 7.25 15.88
N TYR A 30 -22.71 6.82 16.94
CA TYR A 30 -21.42 6.15 16.76
C TYR A 30 -21.11 5.16 17.87
N ASP A 31 -21.29 3.88 17.57
CA ASP A 31 -20.78 2.78 18.38
C ASP A 31 -19.39 2.41 17.86
N LYS A 32 -18.32 2.80 18.62
CA LYS A 32 -16.91 2.55 18.24
C LYS A 32 -16.55 1.09 17.98
N ASN A 33 -17.35 0.16 18.48
CA ASN A 33 -17.15 -1.28 18.33
C ASN A 33 -18.28 -1.96 17.56
N GLY A 34 -19.25 -1.20 17.05
CA GLY A 34 -20.46 -1.71 16.42
C GLY A 34 -20.45 -1.67 14.89
N GLU A 35 -21.54 -2.07 14.31
CA GLU A 35 -21.75 -2.17 12.86
C GLU A 35 -21.55 -0.83 12.15
N GLU A 36 -21.97 0.29 12.77
CA GLU A 36 -21.87 1.62 12.17
C GLU A 36 -20.41 2.07 11.96
N HIS A 37 -19.51 1.75 12.88
CA HIS A 37 -18.07 1.99 12.71
C HIS A 37 -17.52 1.33 11.43
N TYR A 38 -17.86 0.05 11.23
CA TYR A 38 -17.41 -0.68 10.04
C TYR A 38 -18.09 -0.18 8.76
N ASN A 39 -19.34 0.25 8.83
CA ASN A 39 -20.07 0.80 7.71
C ASN A 39 -19.47 2.13 7.24
N LEU A 40 -19.11 3.03 8.16
CA LEU A 40 -18.54 4.33 7.83
C LEU A 40 -17.15 4.21 7.19
N ILE A 41 -16.24 3.41 7.76
CA ILE A 41 -14.92 3.21 7.15
C ILE A 41 -15.02 2.47 5.81
N SER A 42 -15.96 1.55 5.67
CA SER A 42 -16.25 0.88 4.40
C SER A 42 -16.78 1.86 3.35
N ALA A 43 -17.67 2.78 3.74
CA ALA A 43 -18.21 3.81 2.87
C ALA A 43 -17.10 4.76 2.38
N LEU A 44 -16.21 5.20 3.27
CA LEU A 44 -15.03 5.99 2.91
C LEU A 44 -14.18 5.26 1.86
N HIS A 45 -13.79 4.01 2.11
CA HIS A 45 -12.98 3.23 1.18
C HIS A 45 -13.68 2.99 -0.17
N LYS A 46 -14.98 2.67 -0.15
CA LYS A 46 -15.75 2.46 -1.39
C LYS A 46 -15.88 3.73 -2.21
N SER A 47 -16.03 4.89 -1.56
CA SER A 47 -16.07 6.20 -2.23
C SER A 47 -14.72 6.52 -2.89
N MET A 48 -13.61 6.36 -2.17
CA MET A 48 -12.27 6.52 -2.75
C MET A 48 -12.02 5.55 -3.92
N ARG A 49 -12.46 4.29 -3.79
CA ARG A 49 -12.31 3.28 -4.84
C ARG A 49 -13.13 3.60 -6.07
N ASN A 50 -14.30 4.20 -5.88
CA ASN A 50 -15.18 4.68 -6.96
C ASN A 50 -14.73 6.01 -7.56
N SER A 51 -13.60 6.57 -7.11
CA SER A 51 -13.09 7.88 -7.55
C SER A 51 -14.09 9.02 -7.31
N ASP A 52 -14.82 8.95 -6.19
CA ASP A 52 -15.75 9.97 -5.73
C ASP A 52 -15.15 10.71 -4.52
N PRO A 53 -14.41 11.82 -4.76
CA PRO A 53 -13.77 12.56 -3.69
C PRO A 53 -14.76 13.27 -2.77
N ASP A 54 -15.90 13.71 -3.28
CA ASP A 54 -16.90 14.44 -2.48
C ASP A 54 -17.56 13.51 -1.47
N ALA A 55 -17.97 12.30 -1.90
CA ALA A 55 -18.49 11.29 -0.98
C ALA A 55 -17.41 10.84 0.01
N ALA A 56 -16.16 10.67 -0.42
CA ALA A 56 -15.06 10.28 0.45
C ALA A 56 -14.79 11.33 1.56
N VAL A 57 -14.76 12.61 1.21
CA VAL A 57 -14.60 13.71 2.18
C VAL A 57 -15.80 13.78 3.14
N TYR A 58 -17.02 13.56 2.66
CA TYR A 58 -18.19 13.50 3.52
C TYR A 58 -18.11 12.38 4.56
N TRP A 59 -17.73 11.17 4.14
CA TRP A 59 -17.60 10.04 5.07
C TRP A 59 -16.44 10.21 6.06
N LEU A 60 -15.33 10.80 5.60
CA LEU A 60 -14.22 11.21 6.47
C LEU A 60 -14.72 12.18 7.56
N ALA A 61 -15.41 13.25 7.17
CA ALA A 61 -15.92 14.24 8.10
C ALA A 61 -16.91 13.59 9.09
N ARG A 62 -17.83 12.75 8.62
CA ARG A 62 -18.77 12.02 9.51
C ARG A 62 -18.07 11.19 10.57
N MET A 63 -16.98 10.49 10.21
CA MET A 63 -16.20 9.69 11.16
C MET A 63 -15.54 10.58 12.22
N LEU A 64 -14.86 11.64 11.80
CA LEU A 64 -14.12 12.52 12.70
C LEU A 64 -15.05 13.29 13.63
N GLU A 65 -16.17 13.82 13.12
CA GLU A 65 -17.17 14.53 13.93
C GLU A 65 -17.93 13.59 14.89
N ALA A 66 -18.02 12.31 14.58
CA ALA A 66 -18.55 11.29 15.49
C ALA A 66 -17.52 10.90 16.58
N GLY A 67 -16.30 11.43 16.55
CA GLY A 67 -15.26 11.20 17.54
C GLY A 67 -14.39 9.96 17.27
N GLU A 68 -14.29 9.51 16.00
CA GLU A 68 -13.33 8.49 15.62
C GLU A 68 -11.89 8.95 15.82
N ASP A 69 -11.01 8.02 16.20
CA ASP A 69 -9.57 8.29 16.28
C ASP A 69 -9.01 8.63 14.88
N PRO A 70 -8.50 9.86 14.68
CA PRO A 70 -7.94 10.25 13.38
C PRO A 70 -6.76 9.37 12.95
N LEU A 71 -6.01 8.80 13.89
CA LEU A 71 -4.93 7.86 13.57
C LEU A 71 -5.47 6.51 13.10
N TYR A 72 -6.64 6.07 13.59
CA TYR A 72 -7.30 4.90 13.02
C TYR A 72 -7.67 5.14 11.56
N VAL A 73 -8.32 6.26 11.25
CA VAL A 73 -8.66 6.63 9.87
C VAL A 73 -7.41 6.72 9.00
N ALA A 74 -6.37 7.40 9.49
CA ALA A 74 -5.09 7.53 8.79
C ALA A 74 -4.46 6.16 8.45
N ARG A 75 -4.46 5.20 9.40
CA ARG A 75 -3.99 3.81 9.13
C ARG A 75 -4.78 3.14 8.01
N ARG A 76 -6.09 3.36 7.96
CA ARG A 76 -6.94 2.82 6.90
C ARG A 76 -6.65 3.46 5.55
N VAL A 77 -6.34 4.76 5.53
CA VAL A 77 -5.92 5.50 4.33
C VAL A 77 -4.56 4.99 3.82
N VAL A 78 -3.59 4.73 4.72
CA VAL A 78 -2.30 4.10 4.36
C VAL A 78 -2.51 2.72 3.73
N ARG A 79 -3.39 1.88 4.31
CA ARG A 79 -3.71 0.58 3.71
C ARG A 79 -4.30 0.74 2.31
N PHE A 80 -5.27 1.64 2.14
CA PHE A 80 -5.90 1.91 0.85
C PHE A 80 -4.88 2.27 -0.23
N ALA A 81 -3.88 3.10 0.12
CA ALA A 81 -2.83 3.50 -0.81
C ALA A 81 -2.06 2.32 -1.41
N SER A 82 -1.85 1.24 -0.64
CA SER A 82 -1.16 0.04 -1.13
C SER A 82 -2.12 -0.99 -1.75
N GLU A 83 -3.33 -1.11 -1.21
CA GLU A 83 -4.33 -2.11 -1.60
C GLU A 83 -5.04 -1.76 -2.90
N ASP A 84 -5.46 -0.48 -3.05
CA ASP A 84 -6.31 -0.03 -4.14
C ASP A 84 -5.59 0.83 -5.20
N VAL A 85 -4.49 1.47 -4.84
CA VAL A 85 -3.67 2.29 -5.76
C VAL A 85 -2.38 1.55 -6.14
N GLY A 86 -1.66 1.02 -5.17
CA GLY A 86 -0.47 0.21 -5.38
C GLY A 86 0.57 0.88 -6.27
N LEU A 87 1.07 0.14 -7.25
CA LEU A 87 2.09 0.63 -8.19
C LEU A 87 1.51 1.42 -9.37
N ALA A 88 0.19 1.60 -9.46
CA ALA A 88 -0.38 2.53 -10.42
C ALA A 88 0.05 3.97 -10.14
N ASP A 89 0.18 4.32 -8.84
CA ASP A 89 0.81 5.55 -8.38
C ASP A 89 1.63 5.32 -7.10
N PRO A 90 2.94 5.09 -7.19
CA PRO A 90 3.80 4.84 -6.03
C PRO A 90 3.83 5.97 -5.00
N ARG A 91 3.51 7.20 -5.39
CA ARG A 91 3.46 8.35 -4.47
C ARG A 91 2.28 8.28 -3.50
N ALA A 92 1.26 7.48 -3.82
CA ALA A 92 0.08 7.31 -2.98
C ALA A 92 0.44 6.86 -1.56
N LEU A 93 1.33 5.88 -1.42
CA LEU A 93 1.78 5.39 -0.12
C LEU A 93 2.61 6.45 0.63
N GLU A 94 3.51 7.14 -0.05
CA GLU A 94 4.33 8.21 0.55
C GLU A 94 3.43 9.32 1.13
N LEU A 95 2.44 9.76 0.36
CA LEU A 95 1.51 10.81 0.78
C LEU A 95 0.61 10.35 1.93
N ALA A 96 0.12 9.12 1.88
CA ALA A 96 -0.71 8.56 2.95
C ALA A 96 0.08 8.43 4.27
N VAL A 97 1.35 8.01 4.20
CA VAL A 97 2.24 7.93 5.38
C VAL A 97 2.55 9.34 5.91
N ALA A 98 2.82 10.32 5.03
CA ALA A 98 3.02 11.71 5.43
C ALA A 98 1.76 12.27 6.13
N ALA A 99 0.56 11.99 5.61
CA ALA A 99 -0.69 12.39 6.25
C ALA A 99 -0.88 11.74 7.63
N TYR A 100 -0.54 10.45 7.77
CA TYR A 100 -0.55 9.77 9.07
C TYR A 100 0.38 10.47 10.08
N GLN A 101 1.61 10.78 9.68
CA GLN A 101 2.57 11.47 10.53
C GLN A 101 2.08 12.88 10.89
N ALA A 102 1.53 13.63 9.92
CA ALA A 102 0.95 14.94 10.17
C ALA A 102 -0.20 14.88 11.18
N CYS A 103 -1.07 13.86 11.10
CA CYS A 103 -2.13 13.65 12.09
C CYS A 103 -1.57 13.39 13.49
N HIS A 104 -0.46 12.64 13.58
CA HIS A 104 0.20 12.37 14.85
C HIS A 104 0.81 13.61 15.47
N PHE A 105 1.40 14.49 14.65
CA PHE A 105 2.05 15.72 15.13
C PHE A 105 1.07 16.84 15.46
N ASN A 106 0.07 17.04 14.61
CA ASN A 106 -0.85 18.18 14.73
C ASN A 106 -2.01 17.86 15.69
N GLY A 107 -2.53 16.63 15.66
CA GLY A 107 -3.75 16.28 16.39
C GLY A 107 -5.01 16.92 15.82
N MET A 108 -6.14 16.73 16.51
CA MET A 108 -7.42 17.36 16.17
C MET A 108 -7.47 18.78 16.76
N PRO A 109 -8.10 19.74 16.08
CA PRO A 109 -8.82 19.60 14.79
C PRO A 109 -7.93 19.77 13.54
N GLU A 110 -6.69 20.19 13.67
CA GLU A 110 -5.82 20.64 12.57
C GLU A 110 -5.52 19.51 11.56
N CYS A 111 -5.41 18.28 12.04
CA CYS A 111 -5.10 17.13 11.18
C CYS A 111 -6.21 16.77 10.17
N THR A 112 -7.42 17.34 10.32
CA THR A 112 -8.53 17.13 9.39
C THR A 112 -8.16 17.48 7.95
N VAL A 113 -7.41 18.57 7.77
CA VAL A 113 -6.97 19.03 6.44
C VAL A 113 -5.94 18.07 5.83
N ASN A 114 -5.04 17.52 6.64
CA ASN A 114 -4.05 16.54 6.18
C ASN A 114 -4.72 15.25 5.70
N LEU A 115 -5.72 14.76 6.43
CA LEU A 115 -6.52 13.59 6.03
C LEU A 115 -7.33 13.87 4.78
N THR A 116 -7.98 15.02 4.70
CA THR A 116 -8.76 15.44 3.52
C THR A 116 -7.88 15.46 2.26
N GLN A 117 -6.67 16.04 2.36
CA GLN A 117 -5.72 16.06 1.25
C GLN A 117 -5.38 14.64 0.76
N ALA A 118 -5.09 13.72 1.68
CA ALA A 118 -4.78 12.34 1.34
C ALA A 118 -5.97 11.62 0.72
N VAL A 119 -7.16 11.78 1.29
CA VAL A 119 -8.41 11.15 0.80
C VAL A 119 -8.75 11.63 -0.61
N VAL A 120 -8.66 12.93 -0.88
CA VAL A 120 -8.92 13.49 -2.22
C VAL A 120 -7.89 12.97 -3.22
N TYR A 121 -6.60 13.00 -2.86
CA TYR A 121 -5.53 12.49 -3.73
C TYR A 121 -5.76 11.01 -4.09
N LEU A 122 -6.02 10.18 -3.10
CA LEU A 122 -6.24 8.74 -3.30
C LEU A 122 -7.54 8.45 -4.06
N SER A 123 -8.56 9.28 -3.91
CA SER A 123 -9.79 9.16 -4.69
C SER A 123 -9.53 9.37 -6.18
N LEU A 124 -8.64 10.30 -6.54
CA LEU A 124 -8.34 10.66 -7.92
C LEU A 124 -7.16 9.88 -8.52
N ALA A 125 -6.36 9.19 -7.71
CA ALA A 125 -5.27 8.36 -8.18
C ALA A 125 -5.77 7.19 -9.04
N PRO A 126 -4.99 6.73 -10.04
CA PRO A 126 -5.30 5.52 -10.78
C PRO A 126 -5.33 4.31 -9.83
N LYS A 127 -6.20 3.35 -10.11
CA LYS A 127 -6.45 2.20 -9.21
C LYS A 127 -5.79 0.93 -9.74
N SER A 128 -5.09 0.20 -8.84
CA SER A 128 -4.59 -1.14 -9.10
C SER A 128 -4.55 -1.94 -7.79
N ASN A 129 -5.21 -3.07 -7.77
CA ASN A 129 -5.16 -4.03 -6.67
C ASN A 129 -4.17 -5.18 -6.92
N ALA A 130 -3.27 -5.02 -7.91
CA ALA A 130 -2.34 -6.08 -8.31
C ALA A 130 -1.46 -6.59 -7.15
N MET A 131 -1.12 -5.73 -6.18
CA MET A 131 -0.33 -6.11 -5.00
C MET A 131 -1.10 -7.03 -4.07
N GLU A 132 -2.36 -6.73 -3.79
CA GLU A 132 -3.21 -7.56 -2.94
C GLU A 132 -3.48 -8.92 -3.57
N VAL A 133 -3.83 -8.93 -4.86
CA VAL A 133 -4.05 -10.17 -5.62
C VAL A 133 -2.79 -11.03 -5.63
N ALA A 134 -1.62 -10.44 -5.92
CA ALA A 134 -0.35 -11.15 -5.95
C ALA A 134 -0.03 -11.81 -4.60
N TYR A 135 -0.18 -11.06 -3.50
CA TYR A 135 0.09 -11.60 -2.16
C TYR A 135 -0.90 -12.70 -1.77
N ASN A 136 -2.20 -12.53 -2.06
CA ASN A 136 -3.22 -13.53 -1.71
C ASN A 136 -3.02 -14.84 -2.47
N GLU A 137 -2.67 -14.80 -3.76
CA GLU A 137 -2.34 -15.99 -4.53
C GLU A 137 -1.06 -16.66 -4.02
N ALA A 138 0.00 -15.89 -3.78
CA ALA A 138 1.25 -16.42 -3.23
C ALA A 138 1.06 -17.03 -1.84
N LYS A 139 0.25 -16.40 -0.99
CA LYS A 139 -0.12 -16.91 0.34
C LYS A 139 -0.85 -18.25 0.24
N LYS A 140 -1.78 -18.39 -0.71
CA LYS A 140 -2.50 -19.64 -0.92
C LYS A 140 -1.53 -20.77 -1.27
N ASP A 141 -0.68 -20.58 -2.29
CA ASP A 141 0.31 -21.56 -2.70
C ASP A 141 1.29 -21.89 -1.56
N ALA A 142 1.75 -20.88 -0.81
CA ALA A 142 2.65 -21.08 0.33
C ALA A 142 2.01 -21.90 1.46
N LEU A 143 0.70 -21.74 1.71
CA LEU A 143 -0.01 -22.54 2.72
C LEU A 143 -0.27 -23.97 2.25
N GLU A 144 -0.46 -24.19 0.96
CA GLU A 144 -0.65 -25.52 0.36
C GLU A 144 0.67 -26.31 0.28
N GLN A 145 1.82 -25.63 0.30
CA GLN A 145 3.15 -26.20 0.05
C GLN A 145 4.17 -25.77 1.13
N LEU A 146 3.80 -25.86 2.40
CA LEU A 146 4.65 -25.46 3.52
C LEU A 146 5.99 -26.26 3.61
N ASP A 147 6.01 -27.47 3.09
CA ASP A 147 7.18 -28.38 3.12
C ASP A 147 8.13 -28.18 1.93
N GLU A 148 7.78 -27.32 0.97
CA GLU A 148 8.62 -27.09 -0.21
C GLU A 148 9.95 -26.43 0.18
N PRO A 149 11.08 -27.07 -0.13
CA PRO A 149 12.37 -26.54 0.23
C PRO A 149 12.76 -25.37 -0.67
N VAL A 150 13.53 -24.44 -0.13
CA VAL A 150 14.17 -23.39 -0.94
C VAL A 150 15.06 -24.05 -1.99
N PRO A 151 14.99 -23.66 -3.29
CA PRO A 151 15.85 -24.20 -4.33
C PRO A 151 17.34 -24.12 -4.00
N LEU A 152 18.10 -25.20 -4.27
CA LEU A 152 19.53 -25.27 -3.92
C LEU A 152 20.33 -24.09 -4.47
N VAL A 153 20.03 -23.64 -5.68
CA VAL A 153 20.72 -22.54 -6.37
C VAL A 153 20.69 -21.22 -5.59
N ILE A 154 19.65 -20.98 -4.78
CA ILE A 154 19.53 -19.72 -3.98
C ILE A 154 19.76 -19.92 -2.48
N ARG A 155 20.17 -21.14 -2.04
CA ARG A 155 20.55 -21.37 -0.65
C ARG A 155 21.94 -20.83 -0.36
N ASN A 156 22.12 -20.26 0.84
CA ASN A 156 23.44 -19.88 1.32
C ASN A 156 24.26 -21.10 1.73
N ALA A 157 25.55 -21.11 1.43
CA ALA A 157 26.49 -22.19 1.74
C ALA A 157 27.66 -21.69 2.64
N PRO A 158 27.39 -21.26 3.90
CA PRO A 158 28.42 -20.72 4.80
C PRO A 158 29.39 -21.80 5.31
N THR A 159 29.05 -23.06 5.25
CA THR A 159 29.91 -24.15 5.74
C THR A 159 30.35 -25.07 4.58
N ARG A 160 31.50 -25.76 4.78
CA ARG A 160 32.02 -26.72 3.81
C ARG A 160 31.01 -27.84 3.49
N LEU A 161 30.33 -28.35 4.51
CA LEU A 161 29.30 -29.37 4.34
C LEU A 161 28.17 -28.88 3.43
N MET A 162 27.70 -27.64 3.59
CA MET A 162 26.66 -27.06 2.71
C MET A 162 27.14 -26.92 1.26
N GLN A 163 28.42 -26.61 1.04
CA GLN A 163 29.01 -26.57 -0.28
C GLN A 163 29.11 -27.97 -0.91
N GLU A 164 29.47 -28.98 -0.12
CA GLU A 164 29.46 -30.40 -0.54
C GLU A 164 28.04 -30.92 -0.87
N LEU A 165 27.00 -30.32 -0.27
CA LEU A 165 25.58 -30.56 -0.55
C LEU A 165 25.01 -29.71 -1.68
N ASP A 166 25.86 -29.09 -2.50
CA ASP A 166 25.47 -28.27 -3.67
C ASP A 166 24.67 -27.01 -3.34
N TYR A 167 24.69 -26.52 -2.10
CA TYR A 167 24.03 -25.26 -1.76
C TYR A 167 24.69 -24.09 -2.50
N GLY A 168 23.88 -23.26 -3.18
CA GLY A 168 24.34 -22.14 -3.99
C GLY A 168 25.03 -22.55 -5.31
N LYS A 169 25.02 -23.83 -5.66
CA LYS A 169 25.63 -24.29 -6.92
C LYS A 169 24.88 -23.73 -8.11
N GLY A 170 25.61 -23.06 -9.00
CA GLY A 170 25.03 -22.39 -10.16
C GLY A 170 24.42 -21.02 -9.88
N TYR A 171 24.55 -20.51 -8.66
CA TYR A 171 24.11 -19.16 -8.35
C TYR A 171 24.90 -18.12 -9.16
N GLN A 172 24.19 -17.23 -9.82
CA GLN A 172 24.76 -16.11 -10.56
C GLN A 172 24.40 -14.80 -9.85
N TYR A 173 25.42 -14.13 -9.28
CA TYR A 173 25.20 -12.84 -8.68
C TYR A 173 24.84 -11.80 -9.75
N ALA A 174 23.61 -11.32 -9.72
CA ALA A 174 23.07 -10.47 -10.78
C ALA A 174 23.92 -9.21 -11.06
N HIS A 175 24.58 -8.66 -10.04
CA HIS A 175 25.46 -7.49 -10.19
C HIS A 175 26.74 -7.77 -10.99
N ASP A 176 27.17 -9.03 -11.09
CA ASP A 176 28.37 -9.41 -11.86
C ASP A 176 28.02 -9.68 -13.34
N THR A 177 26.73 -9.82 -13.65
CA THR A 177 26.29 -10.00 -15.04
C THR A 177 26.20 -8.66 -15.78
N LYS A 178 26.43 -8.64 -17.08
CA LYS A 178 26.27 -7.46 -17.95
C LYS A 178 24.84 -6.89 -17.85
N GLU A 179 23.86 -7.76 -17.82
CA GLU A 179 22.45 -7.43 -17.79
C GLU A 179 21.95 -7.03 -16.40
N LYS A 180 22.76 -7.25 -15.34
CA LYS A 180 22.35 -7.12 -13.93
C LYS A 180 21.12 -7.98 -13.60
N MET A 181 21.02 -9.11 -14.26
CA MET A 181 19.96 -10.12 -14.13
C MET A 181 20.58 -11.50 -14.43
N ALA A 182 19.96 -12.56 -13.89
CA ALA A 182 20.36 -13.94 -14.14
C ALA A 182 19.17 -14.78 -14.57
N ARG A 183 19.44 -15.85 -15.34
CA ARG A 183 18.42 -16.79 -15.81
C ARG A 183 18.29 -17.98 -14.85
N MET A 184 18.05 -17.67 -13.57
CA MET A 184 17.88 -18.70 -12.54
C MET A 184 16.42 -18.92 -12.23
N GLN A 185 16.06 -20.15 -11.89
CA GLN A 185 14.78 -20.47 -11.25
C GLN A 185 14.89 -20.17 -9.76
N CYS A 186 14.03 -19.28 -9.26
CA CYS A 186 14.01 -18.88 -7.85
C CYS A 186 12.80 -19.41 -7.08
N LEU A 187 11.75 -19.88 -7.77
CA LEU A 187 10.65 -20.58 -7.15
C LEU A 187 10.98 -22.07 -7.01
N PRO A 188 10.37 -22.80 -6.08
CA PRO A 188 10.41 -24.26 -6.06
C PRO A 188 9.98 -24.86 -7.41
N ASP A 189 10.45 -26.07 -7.72
CA ASP A 189 10.16 -26.70 -9.00
C ASP A 189 8.67 -26.94 -9.21
N SER A 190 7.92 -27.27 -8.17
CA SER A 190 6.47 -27.40 -8.15
C SER A 190 5.72 -26.12 -8.55
N LEU A 191 6.34 -24.95 -8.34
CA LEU A 191 5.82 -23.62 -8.66
C LEU A 191 6.52 -22.99 -9.87
N ALA A 192 7.31 -23.77 -10.62
CA ALA A 192 8.01 -23.24 -11.78
C ALA A 192 7.03 -22.65 -12.81
N GLY A 193 7.30 -21.39 -13.20
CA GLY A 193 6.43 -20.66 -14.13
C GLY A 193 5.20 -20.00 -13.49
N ARG A 194 4.99 -20.14 -12.17
CA ARG A 194 3.91 -19.45 -11.48
C ARG A 194 4.12 -17.95 -11.53
N GLU A 195 3.05 -17.20 -11.78
CA GLU A 195 3.06 -15.75 -11.88
C GLU A 195 2.06 -15.16 -10.89
N TYR A 196 2.56 -14.48 -9.89
CA TYR A 196 1.72 -13.78 -8.88
C TYR A 196 1.48 -12.34 -9.24
N TYR A 197 2.54 -11.59 -9.56
CA TYR A 197 2.43 -10.19 -9.92
C TYR A 197 2.05 -10.03 -11.39
N ARG A 198 0.83 -9.53 -11.63
CA ARG A 198 0.29 -9.22 -12.96
C ARG A 198 -0.02 -7.74 -13.02
N PRO A 199 0.94 -6.91 -13.47
CA PRO A 199 0.75 -5.46 -13.55
C PRO A 199 -0.40 -5.06 -14.46
N THR A 200 -1.15 -4.04 -14.04
CA THR A 200 -2.20 -3.42 -14.84
C THR A 200 -1.61 -2.45 -15.86
N ASN A 201 -2.48 -1.78 -16.64
CA ASN A 201 -2.09 -0.67 -17.51
C ASN A 201 -2.32 0.69 -16.86
N GLU A 202 -2.79 0.70 -15.61
CA GLU A 202 -3.17 1.92 -14.93
C GLU A 202 -1.96 2.72 -14.47
N GLY A 203 -2.01 4.04 -14.63
CA GLY A 203 -0.99 4.97 -14.19
C GLY A 203 0.42 4.60 -14.66
N VAL A 204 1.38 4.60 -13.73
CA VAL A 204 2.77 4.24 -14.06
C VAL A 204 3.01 2.72 -14.09
N GLU A 205 2.06 1.91 -13.66
CA GLU A 205 2.19 0.45 -13.61
C GLU A 205 2.33 -0.17 -15.01
N GLY A 206 1.78 0.48 -16.05
CA GLY A 206 2.01 0.09 -17.43
C GLY A 206 3.49 0.03 -17.84
N ARG A 207 4.35 0.88 -17.24
CA ARG A 207 5.80 0.83 -17.44
C ARG A 207 6.43 -0.40 -16.78
N PHE A 208 5.94 -0.78 -15.60
CA PHE A 208 6.38 -2.01 -14.93
C PHE A 208 5.96 -3.23 -15.73
N ARG A 209 4.75 -3.22 -16.30
CA ARG A 209 4.28 -4.28 -17.21
C ARG A 209 5.20 -4.47 -18.39
N SER A 210 5.46 -3.43 -19.17
CA SER A 210 6.35 -3.49 -20.32
C SER A 210 7.76 -3.96 -19.93
N ARG A 211 8.27 -3.48 -18.78
CA ARG A 211 9.56 -3.91 -18.25
C ARG A 211 9.58 -5.39 -17.88
N LEU A 212 8.54 -5.88 -17.21
CA LEU A 212 8.41 -7.28 -16.81
C LEU A 212 8.33 -8.21 -18.02
N GLU A 213 7.53 -7.86 -19.03
CA GLU A 213 7.42 -8.61 -20.28
C GLU A 213 8.76 -8.71 -21.01
N ALA A 214 9.52 -7.62 -21.10
CA ALA A 214 10.85 -7.63 -21.69
C ALA A 214 11.84 -8.52 -20.91
N ILE A 215 11.79 -8.48 -19.55
CA ILE A 215 12.61 -9.36 -18.71
C ILE A 215 12.25 -10.84 -18.94
N LYS A 216 10.95 -11.16 -18.96
CA LYS A 216 10.48 -12.53 -19.22
C LYS A 216 10.92 -13.06 -20.59
N ALA A 217 10.79 -12.23 -21.63
CA ALA A 217 11.23 -12.56 -22.98
C ALA A 217 12.75 -12.82 -23.06
N TRP A 218 13.54 -11.98 -22.39
CA TRP A 218 14.98 -12.18 -22.28
C TRP A 218 15.36 -13.45 -21.51
N LYS A 219 14.74 -13.69 -20.35
CA LYS A 219 14.97 -14.91 -19.56
C LYS A 219 14.64 -16.17 -20.35
N ALA A 220 13.62 -16.13 -21.19
CA ALA A 220 13.22 -17.22 -22.08
C ALA A 220 14.09 -17.34 -23.36
N GLY A 221 15.11 -16.49 -23.53
CA GLY A 221 15.96 -16.48 -24.72
C GLY A 221 15.29 -15.97 -26.01
N ARG A 222 14.11 -15.36 -25.92
CA ARG A 222 13.29 -14.90 -27.04
C ARG A 222 13.57 -13.46 -27.46
N ALA A 223 14.30 -12.71 -26.66
CA ALA A 223 14.62 -11.31 -26.91
C ALA A 223 16.00 -10.91 -26.34
N PRO A 224 16.66 -9.86 -26.86
CA PRO A 224 17.84 -9.28 -26.28
C PRO A 224 17.57 -8.70 -24.90
N SER A 225 18.65 -8.34 -24.17
CA SER A 225 18.52 -7.75 -22.82
C SER A 225 17.65 -6.49 -22.85
N PRO A 226 16.68 -6.35 -21.91
CA PRO A 226 15.86 -5.14 -21.82
C PRO A 226 16.60 -3.91 -21.30
N ARG A 227 17.89 -4.03 -20.98
CA ARG A 227 18.75 -2.91 -20.57
C ARG A 227 19.41 -2.19 -21.72
N GLY A 228 19.26 -2.67 -22.95
CA GLY A 228 19.92 -2.14 -24.14
C GLY A 228 21.44 -2.31 -24.07
N GLU A 229 22.11 -2.30 -25.19
CA GLU A 229 23.53 -2.04 -25.26
C GLU A 229 23.70 -0.53 -25.01
N LYS A 230 24.17 -0.15 -23.82
CA LYS A 230 24.86 1.15 -23.74
C LYS A 230 26.09 0.99 -24.62
N GLU A 231 26.11 1.68 -25.75
CA GLU A 231 27.33 1.83 -26.54
C GLU A 231 28.46 2.16 -25.56
N ALA A 232 29.51 1.35 -25.60
CA ALA A 232 30.75 1.67 -24.92
C ALA A 232 31.21 3.02 -25.48
N PRO A 233 31.67 3.96 -24.64
CA PRO A 233 32.23 5.20 -25.17
C PRO A 233 33.34 4.81 -26.15
N GLN A 234 33.16 5.21 -27.41
CA GLN A 234 34.21 5.06 -28.44
C GLN A 234 35.44 5.79 -27.91
N GLY A 235 36.49 5.03 -27.70
CA GLY A 235 37.74 5.55 -27.23
C GLY A 235 38.20 6.67 -28.16
N GLY A 236 38.30 7.89 -27.62
CA GLY A 236 38.92 9.01 -28.29
C GLY A 236 40.36 8.65 -28.59
N GLU A 237 40.69 8.65 -29.89
CA GLU A 237 42.08 8.60 -30.35
C GLU A 237 42.90 9.71 -29.73
N GLN A 238 43.99 9.32 -29.14
CA GLN A 238 45.04 10.22 -28.68
C GLN A 238 45.62 10.97 -29.88
N ARG A 239 45.66 12.28 -29.77
CA ARG A 239 46.66 13.11 -30.39
C ARG A 239 47.37 13.95 -29.32
#